data_ca0205c9f094b1bf485679b3a59ea2e5
#
_entry.id   ca0205c9f094b1bf485679b3a59ea2e5
#
_cell.length_a   1.000
_cell.length_b   1.000
_cell.length_c   1.000
_cell.angle_alpha   90.00
_cell.angle_beta   90.00
_cell.angle_gamma   90.00
#
_symmetry.space_group_name_H-M   'P 1'
#
loop_
_entity.id
_entity.type
_entity.pdbx_description
1 polymer ?
#
loop_
_entity_poly.entity_id
_entity_poly.type
_entity_poly.pdbx_seq_one_letter_code
_entity_poly.pdbx_strand_id
1 'polypeptide(L)'
;MIQVLICVIFSSIALQAWCAEHIIETATQSTISQTQLIERLQQPALILLGEVHDEPLHHLRRASLIEALAHLNPVVVAEQLEANQHVTYTGQLAQDLMRAGFDQKMWDWALYSPLFSVLEKNKVTLMGGNLSIDAVRGISKQGASAIPEALDEMISQANLTAAGETQLVADLEAGHCGHLPKQYVPNFILAQRARDASMLNTMLDIAHKPVILLAGNGHVRKDYGIPTLLQSSIQTQVSIGFLQLDSLTPDQALAYRQQYDYVWLTGAVNRDDPCAKFKISH
;
A
#
# COMPACT_ATOMS: atom_id res chain seq x y z
N MET A 1 21.32 66.46 19.07
CA MET A 1 21.81 65.04 19.22
C MET A 1 20.63 64.13 19.05
N ILE A 2 20.50 63.54 17.88
CA ILE A 2 19.38 62.62 17.50
C ILE A 2 19.94 61.22 17.64
N GLN A 3 19.45 60.42 18.64
CA GLN A 3 19.74 59.02 18.76
C GLN A 3 18.88 58.22 17.82
N VAL A 4 19.51 57.55 16.85
CA VAL A 4 18.86 56.61 15.93
C VAL A 4 18.86 55.23 16.60
N LEU A 5 17.66 54.75 16.92
CA LEU A 5 17.46 53.39 17.49
C LEU A 5 17.41 52.42 16.31
N ILE A 6 18.43 51.56 16.14
CA ILE A 6 18.45 50.51 15.15
C ILE A 6 17.77 49.29 15.79
N CYS A 7 16.51 49.01 15.35
CA CYS A 7 15.85 47.73 15.64
C CYS A 7 16.40 46.65 14.72
N VAL A 8 17.21 45.74 15.30
CA VAL A 8 17.62 44.51 14.61
C VAL A 8 16.51 43.49 14.74
N ILE A 9 15.80 43.25 13.64
CA ILE A 9 14.78 42.18 13.56
C ILE A 9 15.53 40.86 13.31
N PHE A 10 15.64 40.02 14.36
CA PHE A 10 16.04 38.62 14.21
C PHE A 10 14.89 37.85 13.56
N SER A 11 14.98 37.60 12.27
CA SER A 11 14.12 36.63 11.59
C SER A 11 14.54 35.24 12.03
N SER A 12 13.76 34.63 12.91
CA SER A 12 13.89 33.22 13.27
C SER A 12 13.52 32.39 12.04
N ILE A 13 14.50 31.95 11.27
CA ILE A 13 14.30 30.90 10.29
C ILE A 13 14.06 29.63 11.08
N ALA A 14 12.80 29.22 11.21
CA ALA A 14 12.46 27.89 11.70
C ALA A 14 13.06 26.89 10.68
N LEU A 15 14.17 26.28 11.01
CA LEU A 15 14.63 25.06 10.34
C LEU A 15 13.51 24.02 10.57
N GLN A 16 12.64 23.84 9.58
CA GLN A 16 11.87 22.60 9.52
C GLN A 16 12.91 21.49 9.35
N ALA A 17 13.09 20.71 10.40
CA ALA A 17 13.84 19.47 10.32
C ALA A 17 13.08 18.59 9.34
N TRP A 18 13.54 18.55 8.09
CA TRP A 18 13.10 17.54 7.13
C TRP A 18 13.58 16.22 7.70
N CYS A 19 12.66 15.40 8.19
CA CYS A 19 12.97 14.02 8.51
C CYS A 19 13.60 13.40 7.26
N ALA A 20 14.85 12.96 7.37
CA ALA A 20 15.56 12.39 6.25
C ALA A 20 14.87 11.07 5.87
N GLU A 21 14.31 11.01 4.66
CA GLU A 21 13.74 9.77 4.14
C GLU A 21 14.86 8.78 3.79
N HIS A 22 14.66 7.51 4.07
CA HIS A 22 15.62 6.46 3.79
C HIS A 22 14.96 5.32 3.05
N ILE A 23 15.60 4.84 1.98
CA ILE A 23 15.21 3.62 1.28
C ILE A 23 16.21 2.55 1.64
N ILE A 24 15.75 1.46 2.22
CA ILE A 24 16.59 0.36 2.68
C ILE A 24 16.28 -0.89 1.87
N GLU A 25 17.31 -1.45 1.25
CA GLU A 25 17.25 -2.80 0.70
C GLU A 25 17.34 -3.80 1.85
N THR A 26 16.27 -4.53 2.09
CA THR A 26 16.14 -5.35 3.31
C THR A 26 17.08 -6.55 3.33
N ALA A 27 17.42 -7.11 2.16
CA ALA A 27 18.31 -8.25 2.03
C ALA A 27 19.74 -7.94 2.48
N THR A 28 20.25 -6.74 2.12
CA THR A 28 21.61 -6.27 2.41
C THR A 28 21.68 -5.31 3.59
N GLN A 29 20.52 -4.80 4.05
CA GLN A 29 20.39 -3.71 5.03
C GLN A 29 21.08 -2.41 4.60
N SER A 30 21.29 -2.24 3.30
CA SER A 30 21.95 -1.06 2.73
C SER A 30 20.94 0.04 2.43
N THR A 31 21.29 1.28 2.76
CA THR A 31 20.55 2.45 2.27
C THR A 31 20.89 2.68 0.80
N ILE A 32 19.87 2.87 -0.02
CA ILE A 32 19.98 3.16 -1.44
C ILE A 32 19.30 4.48 -1.79
N SER A 33 19.67 5.09 -2.91
CA SER A 33 18.98 6.26 -3.44
C SER A 33 17.70 5.88 -4.17
N GLN A 34 16.78 6.84 -4.34
CA GLN A 34 15.59 6.65 -5.16
C GLN A 34 15.95 6.28 -6.61
N THR A 35 17.02 6.85 -7.18
CA THR A 35 17.50 6.50 -8.52
C THR A 35 17.90 5.02 -8.60
N GLN A 36 18.64 4.52 -7.62
CA GLN A 36 19.00 3.10 -7.56
C GLN A 36 17.78 2.18 -7.40
N LEU A 37 16.78 2.61 -6.61
CA LEU A 37 15.52 1.87 -6.52
C LEU A 37 14.81 1.82 -7.89
N ILE A 38 14.66 2.96 -8.57
CA ILE A 38 14.02 3.04 -9.89
C ILE A 38 14.74 2.12 -10.91
N GLU A 39 16.06 2.10 -10.93
CA GLU A 39 16.83 1.20 -11.79
C GLU A 39 16.48 -0.28 -11.53
N ARG A 40 16.33 -0.67 -10.27
CA ARG A 40 15.97 -2.05 -9.89
C ARG A 40 14.52 -2.39 -10.22
N LEU A 41 13.62 -1.39 -10.22
CA LEU A 41 12.21 -1.57 -10.56
C LEU A 41 11.93 -1.72 -12.06
N GLN A 42 12.91 -1.55 -12.92
CA GLN A 42 12.75 -1.76 -14.36
C GLN A 42 12.70 -3.24 -14.78
N GLN A 43 13.12 -4.16 -13.92
CA GLN A 43 13.24 -5.58 -14.25
C GLN A 43 12.05 -6.45 -13.82
N PRO A 44 11.43 -6.24 -12.62
CA PRO A 44 10.34 -7.07 -12.16
C PRO A 44 9.09 -6.94 -13.04
N ALA A 45 8.39 -8.06 -13.21
CA ALA A 45 7.10 -8.08 -13.91
C ALA A 45 5.98 -7.51 -13.02
N LEU A 46 6.05 -7.74 -11.70
CA LEU A 46 5.09 -7.25 -10.72
C LEU A 46 5.80 -6.37 -9.69
N ILE A 47 5.29 -5.15 -9.49
CA ILE A 47 5.80 -4.18 -8.51
C ILE A 47 4.68 -3.90 -7.52
N LEU A 48 4.90 -4.27 -6.25
CA LEU A 48 3.90 -4.12 -5.19
C LEU A 48 4.29 -2.94 -4.32
N LEU A 49 3.51 -1.84 -4.38
CA LEU A 49 3.75 -0.61 -3.64
C LEU A 49 2.76 -0.49 -2.49
N GLY A 50 3.28 -0.67 -1.26
CA GLY A 50 2.52 -0.54 -0.03
C GLY A 50 2.17 0.91 0.33
N GLU A 51 1.36 1.08 1.36
CA GLU A 51 1.09 2.37 2.00
C GLU A 51 0.56 2.21 3.41
N VAL A 52 0.62 3.28 4.19
CA VAL A 52 -0.32 3.60 5.25
C VAL A 52 -1.33 4.56 4.62
N HIS A 53 -2.61 4.19 4.60
CA HIS A 53 -3.64 4.83 3.78
C HIS A 53 -3.82 6.33 4.01
N ASP A 54 -3.61 6.80 5.23
CA ASP A 54 -3.75 8.19 5.64
C ASP A 54 -2.42 8.97 5.71
N GLU A 55 -1.33 8.42 5.10
CA GLU A 55 -0.04 9.09 5.05
C GLU A 55 0.22 9.77 3.69
N PRO A 56 0.15 11.12 3.61
CA PRO A 56 0.31 11.85 2.36
C PRO A 56 1.64 11.58 1.65
N LEU A 57 2.74 11.42 2.39
CA LEU A 57 4.05 11.18 1.78
C LEU A 57 4.11 9.83 1.05
N HIS A 58 3.41 8.82 1.55
CA HIS A 58 3.35 7.52 0.87
C HIS A 58 2.74 7.65 -0.52
N HIS A 59 1.64 8.41 -0.66
CA HIS A 59 1.00 8.66 -1.96
C HIS A 59 1.92 9.43 -2.90
N LEU A 60 2.61 10.46 -2.40
CA LEU A 60 3.54 11.25 -3.20
C LEU A 60 4.76 10.43 -3.66
N ARG A 61 5.32 9.57 -2.81
CA ARG A 61 6.46 8.74 -3.16
C ARG A 61 6.09 7.64 -4.16
N ARG A 62 4.94 7.01 -4.01
CA ARG A 62 4.40 6.08 -4.99
C ARG A 62 4.14 6.77 -6.34
N ALA A 63 3.55 7.97 -6.33
CA ALA A 63 3.36 8.78 -7.54
C ALA A 63 4.71 9.03 -8.26
N SER A 64 5.75 9.42 -7.52
CA SER A 64 7.09 9.69 -8.04
C SER A 64 7.73 8.44 -8.66
N LEU A 65 7.55 7.24 -8.07
CA LEU A 65 8.02 5.99 -8.65
C LEU A 65 7.27 5.66 -9.95
N ILE A 66 5.94 5.81 -9.97
CA ILE A 66 5.14 5.56 -11.17
C ILE A 66 5.51 6.55 -12.29
N GLU A 67 5.69 7.84 -11.98
CA GLU A 67 6.13 8.83 -12.97
C GLU A 67 7.48 8.46 -13.59
N ALA A 68 8.43 8.02 -12.78
CA ALA A 68 9.74 7.58 -13.25
C ALA A 68 9.68 6.32 -14.13
N LEU A 69 8.72 5.43 -13.87
CA LEU A 69 8.51 4.18 -14.61
C LEU A 69 7.52 4.33 -15.79
N ALA A 70 6.91 5.51 -15.98
CA ALA A 70 5.88 5.73 -17.00
C ALA A 70 6.35 5.42 -18.43
N HIS A 71 7.64 5.57 -18.71
CA HIS A 71 8.24 5.24 -20.01
C HIS A 71 8.15 3.74 -20.36
N LEU A 72 7.92 2.86 -19.38
CA LEU A 72 7.68 1.42 -19.56
C LEU A 72 6.21 1.12 -19.90
N ASN A 73 5.33 2.14 -19.91
CA ASN A 73 3.88 2.02 -20.08
C ASN A 73 3.25 1.02 -19.09
N PRO A 74 3.51 1.13 -17.77
CA PRO A 74 2.98 0.18 -16.80
C PRO A 74 1.44 0.21 -16.77
N VAL A 75 0.85 -0.91 -16.32
CA VAL A 75 -0.54 -0.92 -15.90
C VAL A 75 -0.58 -0.86 -14.38
N VAL A 76 -1.37 0.03 -13.82
CA VAL A 76 -1.58 0.17 -12.37
C VAL A 76 -2.87 -0.52 -11.97
N VAL A 77 -2.78 -1.40 -10.98
CA VAL A 77 -3.92 -2.02 -10.30
C VAL A 77 -4.04 -1.40 -8.91
N ALA A 78 -5.23 -0.92 -8.55
CA ALA A 78 -5.44 -0.21 -7.29
C ALA A 78 -6.44 -0.96 -6.38
N GLU A 79 -6.09 -1.08 -5.10
CA GLU A 79 -6.98 -1.58 -4.04
C GLU A 79 -8.24 -0.72 -3.89
N GLN A 80 -8.15 0.56 -4.22
CA GLN A 80 -9.19 1.56 -4.07
C GLN A 80 -10.35 1.40 -5.07
N LEU A 81 -10.21 0.49 -6.03
CA LEU A 81 -11.21 0.18 -7.06
C LEU A 81 -11.52 -1.31 -7.07
N GLU A 82 -12.78 -1.66 -7.32
CA GLU A 82 -13.18 -3.06 -7.45
C GLU A 82 -12.63 -3.71 -8.72
N ALA A 83 -12.37 -5.00 -8.69
CA ALA A 83 -11.95 -5.77 -9.85
C ALA A 83 -12.91 -5.57 -11.03
N ASN A 84 -12.40 -5.63 -12.26
CA ASN A 84 -13.11 -5.34 -13.51
C ASN A 84 -13.48 -3.86 -13.73
N GLN A 85 -13.19 -2.95 -12.80
CA GLN A 85 -13.30 -1.52 -13.04
C GLN A 85 -12.01 -0.99 -13.69
N HIS A 86 -12.16 -0.01 -14.58
CA HIS A 86 -11.03 0.70 -15.18
C HIS A 86 -11.37 2.18 -15.36
N VAL A 87 -10.36 3.02 -15.26
CA VAL A 87 -10.54 4.46 -15.38
C VAL A 87 -10.36 4.89 -16.84
N THR A 88 -11.36 5.58 -17.36
CA THR A 88 -11.26 6.28 -18.64
C THR A 88 -11.07 7.77 -18.37
N TYR A 89 -9.89 8.28 -18.70
CA TYR A 89 -9.58 9.70 -18.49
C TYR A 89 -10.24 10.59 -19.51
N THR A 90 -11.07 11.52 -19.03
CA THR A 90 -11.75 12.54 -19.86
C THR A 90 -11.27 13.95 -19.58
N GLY A 91 -10.27 14.12 -18.71
CA GLY A 91 -9.81 15.41 -18.21
C GLY A 91 -10.61 15.92 -17.00
N GLN A 92 -11.48 15.06 -16.44
CA GLN A 92 -12.26 15.36 -15.23
C GLN A 92 -11.94 14.29 -14.16
N LEU A 93 -10.70 14.23 -13.74
CA LEU A 93 -10.12 13.14 -12.94
C LEU A 93 -11.03 12.65 -11.81
N ALA A 94 -11.56 13.57 -10.97
CA ALA A 94 -12.41 13.18 -9.84
C ALA A 94 -13.69 12.45 -10.30
N GLN A 95 -14.33 12.94 -11.37
CA GLN A 95 -15.51 12.28 -11.92
C GLN A 95 -15.16 10.98 -12.62
N ASP A 96 -14.00 10.92 -13.29
CA ASP A 96 -13.52 9.71 -13.95
C ASP A 96 -13.29 8.58 -12.94
N LEU A 97 -12.66 8.89 -11.81
CA LEU A 97 -12.45 7.95 -10.71
C LEU A 97 -13.78 7.52 -10.06
N MET A 98 -14.70 8.46 -9.79
CA MET A 98 -16.02 8.13 -9.25
C MET A 98 -16.83 7.24 -10.19
N ARG A 99 -16.77 7.47 -11.52
CA ARG A 99 -17.40 6.57 -12.50
C ARG A 99 -16.80 5.17 -12.50
N ALA A 100 -15.51 5.04 -12.20
CA ALA A 100 -14.84 3.77 -12.02
C ALA A 100 -15.05 3.16 -10.62
N GLY A 101 -15.90 3.74 -9.77
CA GLY A 101 -16.24 3.20 -8.46
C GLY A 101 -15.38 3.67 -7.30
N PHE A 102 -14.53 4.70 -7.47
CA PHE A 102 -13.77 5.26 -6.36
C PHE A 102 -14.71 5.89 -5.32
N ASP A 103 -14.70 5.36 -4.09
CA ASP A 103 -15.53 5.86 -2.99
C ASP A 103 -14.78 6.90 -2.16
N GLN A 104 -15.13 8.18 -2.37
CA GLN A 104 -14.54 9.30 -1.65
C GLN A 104 -14.87 9.35 -0.14
N LYS A 105 -15.82 8.53 0.33
CA LYS A 105 -16.12 8.42 1.76
C LYS A 105 -15.17 7.43 2.45
N MET A 106 -14.71 6.44 1.70
CA MET A 106 -13.77 5.44 2.18
C MET A 106 -12.32 5.90 2.00
N TRP A 107 -12.02 6.53 0.86
CA TRP A 107 -10.69 6.94 0.47
C TRP A 107 -10.64 8.47 0.36
N ASP A 108 -9.87 9.14 1.21
CA ASP A 108 -9.78 10.60 1.21
C ASP A 108 -9.22 11.11 -0.12
N TRP A 109 -10.09 11.78 -0.90
CA TRP A 109 -9.73 12.33 -2.20
C TRP A 109 -8.50 13.26 -2.14
N ALA A 110 -8.37 14.04 -1.07
CA ALA A 110 -7.26 14.99 -0.94
C ALA A 110 -5.90 14.26 -0.85
N LEU A 111 -5.88 13.06 -0.24
CA LEU A 111 -4.68 12.24 -0.13
C LEU A 111 -4.34 11.53 -1.45
N TYR A 112 -5.35 10.99 -2.14
CA TYR A 112 -5.14 10.18 -3.35
C TYR A 112 -5.04 11.00 -4.65
N SER A 113 -5.66 12.18 -4.72
CA SER A 113 -5.70 12.99 -5.95
C SER A 113 -4.33 13.33 -6.53
N PRO A 114 -3.26 13.61 -5.75
CA PRO A 114 -1.94 13.86 -6.32
C PRO A 114 -1.38 12.62 -7.05
N LEU A 115 -1.57 11.42 -6.48
CA LEU A 115 -1.14 10.17 -7.09
C LEU A 115 -1.90 9.91 -8.40
N PHE A 116 -3.22 9.99 -8.38
CA PHE A 116 -4.04 9.76 -9.58
C PHE A 116 -3.82 10.82 -10.66
N SER A 117 -3.49 12.06 -10.28
CA SER A 117 -3.12 13.10 -11.25
C SER A 117 -1.84 12.76 -12.02
N VAL A 118 -0.88 12.11 -11.38
CA VAL A 118 0.33 11.62 -12.06
C VAL A 118 -0.01 10.50 -13.06
N LEU A 119 -0.93 9.60 -12.72
CA LEU A 119 -1.37 8.55 -13.63
C LEU A 119 -2.07 9.14 -14.86
N GLU A 120 -3.01 10.07 -14.66
CA GLU A 120 -3.70 10.75 -15.75
C GLU A 120 -2.72 11.52 -16.66
N LYS A 121 -1.84 12.34 -16.06
CA LYS A 121 -0.82 13.13 -16.78
C LYS A 121 0.05 12.25 -17.69
N ASN A 122 0.44 11.09 -17.21
CA ASN A 122 1.31 10.15 -17.93
C ASN A 122 0.51 9.12 -18.74
N LYS A 123 -0.83 9.21 -18.78
CA LYS A 123 -1.74 8.27 -19.46
C LYS A 123 -1.54 6.82 -19.04
N VAL A 124 -1.18 6.61 -17.78
CA VAL A 124 -0.97 5.27 -17.22
C VAL A 124 -2.34 4.61 -17.04
N THR A 125 -2.50 3.41 -17.59
CA THR A 125 -3.74 2.64 -17.42
C THR A 125 -3.96 2.33 -15.94
N LEU A 126 -5.15 2.66 -15.41
CA LEU A 126 -5.56 2.39 -14.04
C LEU A 126 -6.76 1.45 -14.01
N MET A 127 -6.61 0.34 -13.30
CA MET A 127 -7.62 -0.69 -13.12
C MET A 127 -7.86 -0.95 -11.63
N GLY A 128 -9.03 -1.47 -11.30
CA GLY A 128 -9.34 -1.98 -9.97
C GLY A 128 -8.91 -3.43 -9.80
N GLY A 129 -8.54 -3.80 -8.57
CA GLY A 129 -8.17 -5.16 -8.24
C GLY A 129 -8.89 -5.75 -7.04
N ASN A 130 -9.59 -4.93 -6.25
CA ASN A 130 -10.18 -5.38 -4.99
C ASN A 130 -11.51 -6.12 -5.21
N LEU A 131 -11.90 -6.91 -4.22
CA LEU A 131 -13.26 -7.41 -4.11
C LEU A 131 -14.23 -6.27 -3.76
N SER A 132 -15.48 -6.40 -4.20
CA SER A 132 -16.53 -5.50 -3.74
C SER A 132 -16.72 -5.60 -2.22
N ILE A 133 -17.15 -4.50 -1.62
CA ILE A 133 -17.40 -4.47 -0.18
C ILE A 133 -18.46 -5.51 0.25
N ASP A 134 -19.43 -5.81 -0.63
CA ASP A 134 -20.45 -6.81 -0.35
C ASP A 134 -19.89 -8.23 -0.39
N ALA A 135 -18.97 -8.54 -1.33
CA ALA A 135 -18.26 -9.81 -1.36
C ALA A 135 -17.40 -9.99 -0.09
N VAL A 136 -16.62 -8.97 0.31
CA VAL A 136 -15.83 -8.98 1.54
C VAL A 136 -16.71 -9.22 2.76
N ARG A 137 -17.85 -8.54 2.88
CA ARG A 137 -18.83 -8.74 3.97
C ARG A 137 -19.43 -10.15 3.93
N GLY A 138 -19.70 -10.68 2.74
CA GLY A 138 -20.18 -12.05 2.56
C GLY A 138 -19.20 -13.06 3.13
N ILE A 139 -17.93 -12.97 2.76
CA ILE A 139 -16.86 -13.85 3.26
C ILE A 139 -16.67 -13.69 4.77
N SER A 140 -16.67 -12.47 5.30
CA SER A 140 -16.54 -12.21 6.74
C SER A 140 -17.68 -12.85 7.57
N LYS A 141 -18.86 -13.01 6.99
CA LYS A 141 -20.03 -13.63 7.66
C LYS A 141 -20.12 -15.14 7.45
N GLN A 142 -19.86 -15.63 6.23
CA GLN A 142 -20.13 -16.99 5.79
C GLN A 142 -18.86 -17.84 5.65
N GLY A 143 -17.68 -17.22 5.70
CA GLY A 143 -16.40 -17.91 5.52
C GLY A 143 -16.17 -18.39 4.10
N ALA A 144 -15.49 -19.54 3.96
CA ALA A 144 -15.02 -20.08 2.69
C ALA A 144 -16.14 -20.28 1.65
N SER A 145 -17.36 -20.59 2.08
CA SER A 145 -18.49 -20.82 1.14
C SER A 145 -18.88 -19.58 0.31
N ALA A 146 -18.44 -18.40 0.71
CA ALA A 146 -18.70 -17.15 -0.02
C ALA A 146 -17.52 -16.71 -0.90
N ILE A 147 -16.41 -17.45 -0.93
CA ILE A 147 -15.26 -17.15 -1.77
C ILE A 147 -15.54 -17.64 -3.20
N PRO A 148 -15.31 -16.81 -4.24
CA PRO A 148 -15.35 -17.28 -5.63
C PRO A 148 -14.36 -18.44 -5.88
N GLU A 149 -14.78 -19.49 -6.59
CA GLU A 149 -14.01 -20.72 -6.79
C GLU A 149 -12.57 -20.46 -7.28
N ALA A 150 -12.40 -19.59 -8.28
CA ALA A 150 -11.07 -19.25 -8.82
C ALA A 150 -10.14 -18.62 -7.76
N LEU A 151 -10.68 -17.85 -6.81
CA LEU A 151 -9.89 -17.25 -5.72
C LEU A 151 -9.62 -18.27 -4.62
N ASP A 152 -10.56 -19.17 -4.34
CA ASP A 152 -10.40 -20.22 -3.32
C ASP A 152 -9.28 -21.20 -3.71
N GLU A 153 -9.18 -21.57 -4.98
CA GLU A 153 -8.06 -22.37 -5.49
C GLU A 153 -6.72 -21.67 -5.27
N MET A 154 -6.61 -20.39 -5.62
CA MET A 154 -5.39 -19.58 -5.40
C MET A 154 -5.02 -19.50 -3.92
N ILE A 155 -6.00 -19.31 -3.03
CA ILE A 155 -5.78 -19.24 -1.57
C ILE A 155 -5.31 -20.60 -1.03
N SER A 156 -5.92 -21.70 -1.48
CA SER A 156 -5.61 -23.05 -1.01
C SER A 156 -4.19 -23.51 -1.39
N GLN A 157 -3.67 -23.00 -2.52
CA GLN A 157 -2.32 -23.29 -3.00
C GLN A 157 -1.24 -22.36 -2.44
N ALA A 158 -1.60 -21.41 -1.58
CA ALA A 158 -0.70 -20.41 -1.07
C ALA A 158 0.33 -20.95 -0.07
N ASN A 159 1.55 -20.38 -0.10
CA ASN A 159 2.62 -20.68 0.83
C ASN A 159 2.53 -19.81 2.10
N LEU A 160 1.44 -19.92 2.85
CA LEU A 160 1.29 -19.23 4.13
C LEU A 160 1.90 -20.06 5.25
N THR A 161 2.94 -19.53 5.89
CA THR A 161 3.56 -20.19 7.05
C THR A 161 2.78 -19.92 8.33
N ALA A 162 2.94 -20.77 9.35
CA ALA A 162 2.32 -20.52 10.66
C ALA A 162 2.75 -19.19 11.29
N ALA A 163 3.99 -18.74 11.05
CA ALA A 163 4.47 -17.42 11.51
C ALA A 163 3.76 -16.27 10.76
N GLY A 164 3.59 -16.40 9.44
CA GLY A 164 2.85 -15.43 8.62
C GLY A 164 1.39 -15.34 9.02
N GLU A 165 0.74 -16.48 9.28
CA GLU A 165 -0.65 -16.52 9.77
C GLU A 165 -0.77 -15.83 11.14
N THR A 166 0.14 -16.12 12.07
CA THR A 166 0.17 -15.46 13.39
C THR A 166 0.31 -13.95 13.26
N GLN A 167 1.17 -13.49 12.36
CA GLN A 167 1.34 -12.05 12.11
C GLN A 167 0.10 -11.43 11.47
N LEU A 168 -0.52 -12.10 10.50
CA LEU A 168 -1.77 -11.65 9.89
C LEU A 168 -2.89 -11.49 10.92
N VAL A 169 -3.02 -12.46 11.85
CA VAL A 169 -3.98 -12.34 12.97
C VAL A 169 -3.69 -11.12 13.81
N ALA A 170 -2.43 -10.92 14.21
CA ALA A 170 -2.04 -9.76 15.02
C ALA A 170 -2.35 -8.44 14.33
N ASP A 171 -2.06 -8.33 13.03
CA ASP A 171 -2.32 -7.11 12.24
C ASP A 171 -3.83 -6.87 12.05
N LEU A 172 -4.64 -7.94 11.87
CA LEU A 172 -6.10 -7.83 11.82
C LEU A 172 -6.68 -7.38 13.17
N GLU A 173 -6.22 -7.94 14.28
CA GLU A 173 -6.65 -7.53 15.61
C GLU A 173 -6.29 -6.07 15.90
N ALA A 174 -5.08 -5.65 15.55
CA ALA A 174 -4.63 -4.26 15.69
C ALA A 174 -5.46 -3.30 14.83
N GLY A 175 -5.70 -3.63 13.56
CA GLY A 175 -6.52 -2.83 12.64
C GLY A 175 -7.98 -2.70 13.05
N HIS A 176 -8.47 -3.62 13.89
CA HIS A 176 -9.81 -3.56 14.48
C HIS A 176 -9.80 -3.08 15.95
N CYS A 177 -8.70 -2.48 16.41
CA CYS A 177 -8.54 -1.94 17.75
C CYS A 177 -8.80 -2.97 18.88
N GLY A 178 -8.52 -4.25 18.63
CA GLY A 178 -8.78 -5.34 19.57
C GLY A 178 -10.26 -5.68 19.75
N HIS A 179 -11.15 -5.09 18.96
CA HIS A 179 -12.60 -5.35 19.04
C HIS A 179 -13.08 -6.48 18.11
N LEU A 180 -12.16 -7.13 17.37
CA LEU A 180 -12.52 -8.26 16.53
C LEU A 180 -12.85 -9.49 17.39
N PRO A 181 -14.12 -9.99 17.42
CA PRO A 181 -14.46 -11.15 18.21
C PRO A 181 -13.72 -12.39 17.68
N LYS A 182 -13.10 -13.15 18.58
CA LYS A 182 -12.25 -14.30 18.24
C LYS A 182 -12.91 -15.31 17.29
N GLN A 183 -14.20 -15.50 17.41
CA GLN A 183 -14.97 -16.44 16.57
C GLN A 183 -15.03 -16.01 15.09
N TYR A 184 -14.81 -14.74 14.78
CA TYR A 184 -14.81 -14.22 13.41
C TYR A 184 -13.40 -14.10 12.80
N VAL A 185 -12.34 -14.20 13.61
CA VAL A 185 -10.95 -14.08 13.13
C VAL A 185 -10.68 -14.98 11.90
N PRO A 186 -11.10 -16.28 11.88
CA PRO A 186 -10.85 -17.12 10.69
C PRO A 186 -11.51 -16.56 9.42
N ASN A 187 -12.72 -16.03 9.52
CA ASN A 187 -13.42 -15.45 8.36
C ASN A 187 -12.79 -14.13 7.91
N PHE A 188 -12.25 -13.33 8.82
CA PHE A 188 -11.52 -12.11 8.47
C PHE A 188 -10.19 -12.41 7.80
N ILE A 189 -9.49 -13.48 8.23
CA ILE A 189 -8.31 -14.00 7.51
C ILE A 189 -8.70 -14.37 6.08
N LEU A 190 -9.77 -15.12 5.90
CA LEU A 190 -10.26 -15.51 4.57
C LEU A 190 -10.65 -14.30 3.72
N ALA A 191 -11.32 -13.30 4.30
CA ALA A 191 -11.67 -12.08 3.60
C ALA A 191 -10.43 -11.30 3.13
N GLN A 192 -9.40 -11.18 3.98
CA GLN A 192 -8.14 -10.54 3.62
C GLN A 192 -7.43 -11.31 2.50
N ARG A 193 -7.34 -12.65 2.62
CA ARG A 193 -6.74 -13.53 1.63
C ARG A 193 -7.49 -13.48 0.29
N ALA A 194 -8.82 -13.39 0.32
CA ALA A 194 -9.63 -13.27 -0.90
C ALA A 194 -9.43 -11.92 -1.60
N ARG A 195 -9.22 -10.83 -0.85
CA ARG A 195 -8.82 -9.53 -1.43
C ARG A 195 -7.45 -9.62 -2.10
N ASP A 196 -6.48 -10.25 -1.42
CA ASP A 196 -5.15 -10.49 -1.98
C ASP A 196 -5.23 -11.29 -3.28
N ALA A 197 -6.00 -12.38 -3.28
CA ALA A 197 -6.21 -13.23 -4.46
C ALA A 197 -6.90 -12.49 -5.60
N SER A 198 -7.88 -11.64 -5.32
CA SER A 198 -8.56 -10.82 -6.33
C SER A 198 -7.61 -9.84 -7.00
N MET A 199 -6.82 -9.11 -6.21
CA MET A 199 -5.81 -8.17 -6.74
C MET A 199 -4.75 -8.90 -7.56
N LEU A 200 -4.26 -10.03 -7.07
CA LEU A 200 -3.28 -10.85 -7.80
C LEU A 200 -3.86 -11.40 -9.11
N ASN A 201 -5.08 -11.94 -9.08
CA ASN A 201 -5.75 -12.45 -10.29
C ASN A 201 -5.83 -11.35 -11.36
N THR A 202 -6.28 -10.14 -10.98
CA THR A 202 -6.30 -9.00 -11.91
C THR A 202 -4.90 -8.70 -12.47
N MET A 203 -3.85 -8.72 -11.63
CA MET A 203 -2.49 -8.47 -12.09
C MET A 203 -1.96 -9.54 -13.04
N LEU A 204 -2.32 -10.81 -12.82
CA LEU A 204 -1.89 -11.94 -13.67
C LEU A 204 -2.58 -11.95 -15.03
N ASP A 205 -3.83 -11.52 -15.11
CA ASP A 205 -4.60 -11.41 -16.35
C ASP A 205 -4.08 -10.32 -17.31
N ILE A 206 -3.26 -9.38 -16.80
CA ILE A 206 -2.64 -8.33 -17.60
C ILE A 206 -1.41 -8.89 -18.32
N ALA A 207 -1.47 -8.99 -19.65
CA ALA A 207 -0.37 -9.50 -20.45
C ALA A 207 0.84 -8.53 -20.50
N HIS A 208 0.57 -7.23 -20.48
CA HIS A 208 1.62 -6.19 -20.51
C HIS A 208 2.29 -6.03 -19.16
N LYS A 209 3.62 -5.88 -19.14
CA LYS A 209 4.43 -5.70 -17.92
C LYS A 209 5.30 -4.45 -18.06
N PRO A 210 5.66 -3.80 -16.95
CA PRO A 210 5.33 -4.17 -15.58
C PRO A 210 3.89 -3.86 -15.20
N VAL A 211 3.35 -4.62 -14.22
CA VAL A 211 2.13 -4.27 -13.52
C VAL A 211 2.49 -3.76 -12.13
N ILE A 212 1.95 -2.61 -11.76
CA ILE A 212 2.18 -1.97 -10.46
C ILE A 212 0.93 -2.09 -9.62
N LEU A 213 1.02 -2.66 -8.43
CA LEU A 213 -0.06 -2.67 -7.45
C LEU A 213 0.06 -1.47 -6.50
N LEU A 214 -1.06 -0.80 -6.23
CA LEU A 214 -1.22 0.19 -5.17
C LEU A 214 -2.15 -0.38 -4.10
N ALA A 215 -1.61 -0.70 -2.93
CA ALA A 215 -2.39 -1.29 -1.83
C ALA A 215 -1.81 -0.93 -0.46
N GLY A 216 -2.54 -1.20 0.60
CA GLY A 216 -2.02 -1.09 1.96
C GLY A 216 -0.82 -2.01 2.19
N ASN A 217 0.07 -1.63 3.11
CA ASN A 217 1.29 -2.38 3.43
C ASN A 217 1.05 -3.87 3.72
N GLY A 218 -0.07 -4.22 4.36
CA GLY A 218 -0.43 -5.60 4.66
C GLY A 218 -0.55 -6.48 3.42
N HIS A 219 -1.14 -5.96 2.34
CA HIS A 219 -1.34 -6.70 1.09
C HIS A 219 -0.05 -7.01 0.35
N VAL A 220 0.98 -6.18 0.50
CA VAL A 220 2.26 -6.34 -0.23
C VAL A 220 3.32 -7.10 0.57
N ARG A 221 3.02 -7.57 1.79
CA ARG A 221 3.95 -8.32 2.64
C ARG A 221 4.26 -9.71 2.06
N LYS A 222 5.54 -10.10 2.14
CA LYS A 222 6.04 -11.40 1.66
C LYS A 222 5.69 -12.57 2.60
N ASP A 223 5.45 -12.30 3.87
CA ASP A 223 5.18 -13.31 4.88
C ASP A 223 3.71 -13.76 4.95
N TYR A 224 2.75 -12.89 4.54
CA TYR A 224 1.34 -13.27 4.51
C TYR A 224 0.47 -12.65 3.39
N GLY A 225 0.95 -11.61 2.70
CA GLY A 225 0.22 -10.89 1.65
C GLY A 225 0.26 -11.60 0.29
N ILE A 226 0.02 -10.82 -0.76
CA ILE A 226 -0.01 -11.26 -2.17
C ILE A 226 1.18 -12.12 -2.56
N PRO A 227 2.43 -11.82 -2.15
CA PRO A 227 3.57 -12.66 -2.51
C PRO A 227 3.44 -14.13 -2.10
N THR A 228 2.67 -14.44 -1.05
CA THR A 228 2.44 -15.84 -0.63
C THR A 228 1.52 -16.62 -1.56
N LEU A 229 0.75 -15.93 -2.40
CA LEU A 229 -0.17 -16.51 -3.38
C LEU A 229 0.54 -16.80 -4.72
N LEU A 230 1.68 -16.17 -4.98
CA LEU A 230 2.45 -16.41 -6.19
C LEU A 230 3.19 -17.74 -6.11
N GLN A 231 2.92 -18.60 -7.06
CA GLN A 231 3.73 -19.80 -7.26
C GLN A 231 5.10 -19.39 -7.81
N SER A 232 6.16 -19.90 -7.19
CA SER A 232 7.56 -19.46 -7.35
C SER A 232 8.17 -19.55 -8.77
N SER A 233 7.40 -19.93 -9.79
CA SER A 233 7.90 -20.15 -11.14
C SER A 233 7.39 -19.17 -12.19
N ILE A 234 6.45 -18.25 -11.86
CA ILE A 234 5.66 -17.63 -12.92
C ILE A 234 6.11 -16.20 -13.26
N GLN A 235 6.44 -15.36 -12.27
CA GLN A 235 6.83 -13.97 -12.57
C GLN A 235 7.76 -13.41 -11.48
N THR A 236 8.71 -12.58 -11.90
CA THR A 236 9.54 -11.80 -10.97
C THR A 236 8.69 -10.73 -10.31
N GLN A 237 8.76 -10.64 -8.99
CA GLN A 237 8.06 -9.64 -8.21
C GLN A 237 9.00 -8.87 -7.28
N VAL A 238 8.59 -7.68 -6.90
CA VAL A 238 9.25 -6.87 -5.88
C VAL A 238 8.21 -6.22 -4.98
N SER A 239 8.45 -6.25 -3.68
CA SER A 239 7.59 -5.66 -2.66
C SER A 239 8.28 -4.50 -1.94
N ILE A 240 7.58 -3.36 -1.84
CA ILE A 240 8.06 -2.15 -1.17
C ILE A 240 7.06 -1.75 -0.10
N GLY A 241 7.50 -1.79 1.17
CA GLY A 241 6.75 -1.24 2.30
C GLY A 241 7.08 0.22 2.53
N PHE A 242 6.07 1.07 2.74
CA PHE A 242 6.25 2.47 3.13
C PHE A 242 5.94 2.62 4.61
N LEU A 243 6.92 3.05 5.40
CA LEU A 243 6.88 3.01 6.86
C LEU A 243 7.11 4.39 7.46
N GLN A 244 6.31 4.72 8.48
CA GLN A 244 6.42 5.96 9.25
C GLN A 244 7.43 5.82 10.40
N LEU A 245 8.69 5.61 10.05
CA LEU A 245 9.81 5.44 10.96
C LEU A 245 10.97 6.33 10.54
N ASP A 246 11.76 6.84 11.51
CA ASP A 246 12.98 7.60 11.25
C ASP A 246 14.16 6.69 10.91
N SER A 247 14.20 5.50 11.54
CA SER A 247 15.25 4.51 11.36
C SER A 247 14.75 3.13 11.75
N LEU A 248 15.51 2.09 11.42
CA LEU A 248 15.25 0.72 11.87
C LEU A 248 16.19 0.33 13.01
N THR A 249 15.65 -0.30 14.05
CA THR A 249 16.46 -1.08 14.99
C THR A 249 16.96 -2.36 14.31
N PRO A 250 18.02 -3.03 14.80
CA PRO A 250 18.48 -4.31 14.25
C PRO A 250 17.37 -5.38 14.16
N ASP A 251 16.52 -5.47 15.18
CA ASP A 251 15.42 -6.44 15.20
C ASP A 251 14.35 -6.11 14.15
N GLN A 252 14.02 -4.82 13.99
CA GLN A 252 13.11 -4.37 12.91
C GLN A 252 13.70 -4.64 11.53
N ALA A 253 15.00 -4.38 11.32
CA ALA A 253 15.65 -4.66 10.05
C ALA A 253 15.59 -6.14 9.70
N LEU A 254 15.78 -7.03 10.68
CA LEU A 254 15.66 -8.48 10.50
C LEU A 254 14.21 -8.89 10.19
N ALA A 255 13.23 -8.32 10.90
CA ALA A 255 11.81 -8.59 10.67
C ALA A 255 11.37 -8.12 9.28
N TYR A 256 11.71 -6.88 8.89
CA TYR A 256 11.32 -6.34 7.59
C TYR A 256 11.94 -7.07 6.39
N ARG A 257 13.08 -7.73 6.56
CA ARG A 257 13.66 -8.62 5.54
C ARG A 257 12.71 -9.76 5.15
N GLN A 258 11.92 -10.26 6.08
CA GLN A 258 10.91 -11.29 5.80
C GLN A 258 9.65 -10.70 5.18
N GLN A 259 9.41 -9.40 5.34
CA GLN A 259 8.16 -8.75 4.98
C GLN A 259 8.20 -8.04 3.63
N TYR A 260 9.34 -7.43 3.26
CA TYR A 260 9.48 -6.62 2.04
C TYR A 260 10.85 -6.84 1.42
N ASP A 261 11.01 -6.48 0.14
CA ASP A 261 12.32 -6.42 -0.51
C ASP A 261 12.98 -5.06 -0.26
N TYR A 262 12.17 -4.01 -0.22
CA TYR A 262 12.60 -2.66 0.15
C TYR A 262 11.63 -2.08 1.17
N VAL A 263 12.16 -1.24 2.05
CA VAL A 263 11.34 -0.37 2.90
C VAL A 263 11.72 1.09 2.65
N TRP A 264 10.70 1.93 2.50
CA TRP A 264 10.87 3.37 2.39
C TRP A 264 10.41 4.02 3.69
N LEU A 265 11.36 4.55 4.47
CA LEU A 265 11.10 5.25 5.71
C LEU A 265 10.81 6.71 5.40
N THR A 266 9.64 7.20 5.80
CA THR A 266 9.18 8.58 5.53
C THR A 266 9.21 9.47 6.76
N GLY A 267 9.83 9.01 7.83
CA GLY A 267 9.89 9.69 9.12
C GLY A 267 8.74 9.31 10.05
N ALA A 268 9.00 9.38 11.35
CA ALA A 268 7.97 9.16 12.35
C ALA A 268 6.98 10.34 12.34
N VAL A 269 5.69 10.02 12.37
CA VAL A 269 4.62 11.02 12.42
C VAL A 269 3.90 10.90 13.76
N ASN A 270 3.70 12.02 14.43
CA ASN A 270 2.87 12.06 15.63
C ASN A 270 1.39 12.02 15.19
N ARG A 271 0.72 10.91 15.46
CA ARG A 271 -0.70 10.70 15.14
C ARG A 271 -1.51 10.50 16.40
N ASP A 272 -2.75 10.95 16.33
CA ASP A 272 -3.74 10.52 17.31
C ASP A 272 -3.95 9.01 17.20
N ASP A 273 -4.10 8.34 18.34
CA ASP A 273 -4.44 6.90 18.36
C ASP A 273 -5.76 6.68 17.61
N PRO A 274 -5.76 5.99 16.44
CA PRO A 274 -6.99 5.76 15.68
C PRO A 274 -8.03 4.99 16.49
N CYS A 275 -7.59 4.26 17.50
CA CYS A 275 -8.43 3.48 18.40
C CYS A 275 -8.97 4.27 19.59
N ALA A 276 -8.55 5.52 19.78
CA ALA A 276 -9.01 6.34 20.93
C ALA A 276 -10.54 6.50 20.99
N LYS A 277 -11.20 6.58 19.83
CA LYS A 277 -12.66 6.71 19.73
C LYS A 277 -13.41 5.46 20.22
N PHE A 278 -12.80 4.29 20.14
CA PHE A 278 -13.41 3.03 20.61
C PHE A 278 -13.29 2.85 22.12
N LYS A 279 -12.35 3.55 22.80
CA LYS A 279 -12.15 3.48 24.26
C LYS A 279 -13.17 4.31 25.06
N ILE A 280 -13.98 5.16 24.40
CA ILE A 280 -14.91 6.11 25.06
C ILE A 280 -16.33 5.51 25.21
N SER A 281 -16.60 4.35 24.62
CA SER A 281 -17.95 3.75 24.55
C SER A 281 -18.21 2.63 25.60
N HIS A 282 -17.55 2.69 26.77
CA HIS A 282 -17.80 1.76 27.89
C HIS A 282 -18.20 2.49 29.16
#